data_45dc027b912b2a448e4468450ae804e5
#
_entry.id   45dc027b912b2a448e4468450ae804e5
#
_cell.length_a   1.000
_cell.length_b   1.000
_cell.length_c   1.000
_cell.angle_alpha   90.00
_cell.angle_beta   90.00
_cell.angle_gamma   90.00
#
_symmetry.space_group_name_H-M   'P 1'
#
loop_
_entity.id
_entity.type
_entity.pdbx_description
1 polymer ?
#
loop_
_entity_poly.entity_id
_entity_poly.type
_entity_poly.pdbx_seq_one_letter_code
_entity_poly.pdbx_strand_id
1 'polypeptide(L)'
;MKPIFLDFEQPIAELNNKIEELRLVHDDSAVDISDEIARLQKKSMDLTKSIFNKLTPAQISQISRHPQRPYTLDYIAALCTDFQELHGDRHYGDDHAIVGGLARFNGQSVVVIGHQKGRDTKEKIRRNFGMPRPEGYRKALRLMHLAEKFRLPVLTFVDTPGAYPGIGAEERNQSEAIGKNLYELTKLRVPVICTVIGEGGSGGALAIAVGDYVNMLQYSTYSVISPEGCASILWKTAEKAADAAAALGITADRLQKLNLVDKVIEEPLGGAHRDYPELMKRLKAVLEEQLRTAQDMPVEELLTRRFDRIMAYGQFVEK
;
A
#
# COMPACT_ATOMS: atom_id res chain seq x y z
N MET A 1 -9.68 17.25 -9.52
CA MET A 1 -8.38 16.97 -10.21
C MET A 1 -8.69 16.17 -11.46
N LYS A 2 -8.10 16.51 -12.62
CA LYS A 2 -8.33 15.72 -13.84
C LYS A 2 -7.83 14.29 -13.65
N PRO A 3 -8.57 13.27 -14.13
CA PRO A 3 -8.10 11.89 -14.07
C PRO A 3 -6.83 11.72 -14.89
N ILE A 4 -5.85 11.01 -14.33
CA ILE A 4 -4.64 10.56 -15.02
C ILE A 4 -4.90 9.14 -15.49
N PHE A 5 -4.46 8.81 -16.69
CA PHE A 5 -4.59 7.49 -17.31
C PHE A 5 -3.19 6.98 -17.68
N LEU A 6 -2.93 5.70 -17.39
CA LEU A 6 -1.73 5.00 -17.83
C LEU A 6 -1.84 4.64 -19.33
N ASP A 7 -0.72 4.27 -19.96
CA ASP A 7 -0.70 4.00 -21.40
C ASP A 7 -1.73 2.95 -21.85
N PHE A 8 -1.89 1.87 -21.06
CA PHE A 8 -2.88 0.84 -21.38
C PHE A 8 -4.33 1.25 -21.10
N GLU A 9 -4.55 2.37 -20.42
CA GLU A 9 -5.87 2.96 -20.17
C GLU A 9 -6.28 3.98 -21.22
N GLN A 10 -5.43 4.30 -22.22
CA GLN A 10 -5.71 5.34 -23.24
C GLN A 10 -7.06 5.13 -23.96
N PRO A 11 -7.51 3.90 -24.32
CA PRO A 11 -8.82 3.70 -24.91
C PRO A 11 -9.99 4.11 -23.99
N ILE A 12 -9.80 4.04 -22.66
CA ILE A 12 -10.78 4.52 -21.66
C ILE A 12 -10.75 6.05 -21.62
N ALA A 13 -9.56 6.64 -21.66
CA ALA A 13 -9.38 8.09 -21.66
C ALA A 13 -10.05 8.74 -22.85
N GLU A 14 -9.87 8.18 -24.05
CA GLU A 14 -10.51 8.65 -25.29
C GLU A 14 -12.04 8.65 -25.20
N LEU A 15 -12.64 7.56 -24.67
CA LEU A 15 -14.09 7.48 -24.46
C LEU A 15 -14.57 8.52 -23.43
N ASN A 16 -13.83 8.71 -22.35
CA ASN A 16 -14.20 9.68 -21.32
C ASN A 16 -14.10 11.12 -21.84
N ASN A 17 -13.08 11.45 -22.63
CA ASN A 17 -12.98 12.76 -23.28
C ASN A 17 -14.18 13.02 -24.20
N LYS A 18 -14.55 12.03 -25.02
CA LYS A 18 -15.72 12.15 -25.90
C LYS A 18 -17.03 12.35 -25.13
N ILE A 19 -17.19 11.67 -23.97
CA ILE A 19 -18.34 11.87 -23.09
C ILE A 19 -18.36 13.30 -22.55
N GLU A 20 -17.24 13.83 -22.10
CA GLU A 20 -17.15 15.22 -21.60
C GLU A 20 -17.43 16.26 -22.71
N GLU A 21 -16.92 16.04 -23.93
CA GLU A 21 -17.23 16.89 -25.08
C GLU A 21 -18.73 16.92 -25.37
N LEU A 22 -19.39 15.76 -25.35
CA LEU A 22 -20.83 15.67 -25.57
C LEU A 22 -21.64 16.33 -24.45
N ARG A 23 -21.21 16.25 -23.19
CA ARG A 23 -21.83 16.97 -22.07
C ARG A 23 -21.81 18.47 -22.26
N LEU A 24 -20.67 19.03 -22.68
CA LEU A 24 -20.55 20.46 -22.96
C LEU A 24 -21.49 20.91 -24.10
N VAL A 25 -21.61 20.10 -25.17
CA VAL A 25 -22.56 20.37 -26.27
C VAL A 25 -24.02 20.27 -25.82
N HIS A 26 -24.33 19.31 -24.94
CA HIS A 26 -25.70 19.15 -24.38
C HIS A 26 -26.12 20.37 -23.53
N ASP A 27 -25.20 20.90 -22.73
CA ASP A 27 -25.47 22.08 -21.87
C ASP A 27 -25.69 23.36 -22.69
N ASP A 28 -25.10 23.45 -23.89
CA ASP A 28 -25.16 24.61 -24.79
C ASP A 28 -26.26 24.51 -25.89
N SER A 29 -26.93 23.37 -26.04
CA SER A 29 -27.87 23.13 -27.14
C SER A 29 -29.21 22.58 -26.67
N ALA A 30 -30.28 22.81 -27.49
CA ALA A 30 -31.61 22.24 -27.25
C ALA A 30 -31.73 20.78 -27.71
N VAL A 31 -30.63 20.14 -28.11
CA VAL A 31 -30.65 18.75 -28.62
C VAL A 31 -30.42 17.80 -27.43
N ASP A 32 -31.36 16.89 -27.20
CA ASP A 32 -31.19 15.85 -26.18
C ASP A 32 -30.29 14.70 -26.71
N ILE A 33 -29.12 14.61 -26.15
CA ILE A 33 -28.09 13.56 -26.45
C ILE A 33 -27.84 12.64 -25.25
N SER A 34 -28.75 12.63 -24.29
CA SER A 34 -28.63 11.85 -23.05
C SER A 34 -28.44 10.35 -23.29
N ASP A 35 -29.19 9.79 -24.26
CA ASP A 35 -29.08 8.38 -24.63
C ASP A 35 -27.70 8.02 -25.20
N GLU A 36 -27.09 8.89 -26.00
CA GLU A 36 -25.77 8.66 -26.54
C GLU A 36 -24.68 8.75 -25.43
N ILE A 37 -24.81 9.71 -24.52
CA ILE A 37 -23.93 9.82 -23.36
C ILE A 37 -24.04 8.54 -22.51
N ALA A 38 -25.26 8.06 -22.21
CA ALA A 38 -25.48 6.84 -21.44
C ALA A 38 -24.85 5.61 -22.12
N ARG A 39 -25.03 5.50 -23.46
CA ARG A 39 -24.42 4.43 -24.26
C ARG A 39 -22.89 4.44 -24.19
N LEU A 40 -22.24 5.60 -24.30
CA LEU A 40 -20.80 5.75 -24.23
C LEU A 40 -20.27 5.50 -22.81
N GLN A 41 -20.98 5.91 -21.76
CA GLN A 41 -20.64 5.60 -20.37
C GLN A 41 -20.64 4.10 -20.12
N LYS A 42 -21.69 3.38 -20.58
CA LYS A 42 -21.76 1.92 -20.51
C LYS A 42 -20.58 1.29 -21.25
N LYS A 43 -20.28 1.75 -22.47
CA LYS A 43 -19.14 1.26 -23.25
C LYS A 43 -17.79 1.50 -22.53
N SER A 44 -17.60 2.67 -21.92
CA SER A 44 -16.41 2.99 -21.12
C SER A 44 -16.27 2.06 -19.92
N MET A 45 -17.36 1.79 -19.21
CA MET A 45 -17.37 0.88 -18.07
C MET A 45 -17.06 -0.57 -18.51
N ASP A 46 -17.66 -1.07 -19.60
CA ASP A 46 -17.42 -2.42 -20.11
C ASP A 46 -15.98 -2.58 -20.62
N LEU A 47 -15.43 -1.55 -21.27
CA LEU A 47 -14.05 -1.51 -21.71
C LEU A 47 -13.09 -1.52 -20.50
N THR A 48 -13.38 -0.73 -19.47
CA THR A 48 -12.59 -0.72 -18.22
C THR A 48 -12.58 -2.11 -17.58
N LYS A 49 -13.73 -2.77 -17.46
CA LYS A 49 -13.83 -4.16 -16.96
C LYS A 49 -12.98 -5.11 -17.80
N SER A 50 -13.06 -5.01 -19.14
CA SER A 50 -12.31 -5.87 -20.05
C SER A 50 -10.78 -5.71 -19.88
N ILE A 51 -10.30 -4.47 -19.73
CA ILE A 51 -8.88 -4.18 -19.54
C ILE A 51 -8.42 -4.65 -18.15
N PHE A 52 -9.14 -4.28 -17.09
CA PHE A 52 -8.75 -4.58 -15.71
C PHE A 52 -8.86 -6.07 -15.35
N ASN A 53 -9.67 -6.84 -16.05
CA ASN A 53 -9.72 -8.30 -15.90
C ASN A 53 -8.53 -9.04 -16.53
N LYS A 54 -7.70 -8.37 -17.33
CA LYS A 54 -6.58 -8.98 -18.08
C LYS A 54 -5.23 -8.30 -17.81
N LEU A 55 -5.13 -7.57 -16.70
CA LEU A 55 -3.90 -6.87 -16.37
C LEU A 55 -2.73 -7.82 -16.21
N THR A 56 -1.61 -7.47 -16.83
CA THR A 56 -0.34 -8.16 -16.62
C THR A 56 0.31 -7.73 -15.29
N PRO A 57 1.22 -8.53 -14.70
CA PRO A 57 1.97 -8.11 -13.52
C PRO A 57 2.71 -6.78 -13.67
N ALA A 58 3.21 -6.48 -14.87
CA ALA A 58 3.84 -5.18 -15.17
C ALA A 58 2.83 -4.04 -15.11
N GLN A 59 1.63 -4.19 -15.65
CA GLN A 59 0.56 -3.20 -15.57
C GLN A 59 0.07 -3.00 -14.13
N ILE A 60 -0.04 -4.10 -13.34
CA ILE A 60 -0.34 -4.00 -11.90
C ILE A 60 0.75 -3.22 -11.17
N SER A 61 2.03 -3.46 -11.51
CA SER A 61 3.15 -2.67 -10.96
C SER A 61 3.03 -1.17 -11.30
N GLN A 62 2.58 -0.83 -12.50
CA GLN A 62 2.30 0.57 -12.86
C GLN A 62 1.13 1.15 -12.07
N ILE A 63 0.02 0.41 -11.91
CA ILE A 63 -1.13 0.84 -11.11
C ILE A 63 -0.75 1.03 -9.64
N SER A 64 0.08 0.15 -9.07
CA SER A 64 0.51 0.24 -7.67
C SER A 64 1.23 1.56 -7.36
N ARG A 65 1.85 2.17 -8.38
CA ARG A 65 2.59 3.44 -8.32
C ARG A 65 1.79 4.63 -8.89
N HIS A 66 0.52 4.43 -9.23
CA HIS A 66 -0.29 5.47 -9.87
C HIS A 66 -0.33 6.75 -9.00
N PRO A 67 -0.03 7.94 -9.53
CA PRO A 67 0.16 9.17 -8.74
C PRO A 67 -1.12 9.66 -8.03
N GLN A 68 -2.28 9.19 -8.46
CA GLN A 68 -3.58 9.51 -7.82
C GLN A 68 -4.04 8.46 -6.81
N ARG A 69 -3.29 7.38 -6.57
CA ARG A 69 -3.64 6.45 -5.47
C ARG A 69 -3.65 7.16 -4.13
N PRO A 70 -4.54 6.76 -3.21
CA PRO A 70 -4.49 7.29 -1.86
C PRO A 70 -3.18 6.86 -1.17
N TYR A 71 -2.61 7.76 -0.38
CA TYR A 71 -1.44 7.54 0.45
C TYR A 71 -1.84 7.41 1.92
N THR A 72 -0.93 7.07 2.81
CA THR A 72 -1.21 6.80 4.22
C THR A 72 -2.05 7.88 4.90
N LEU A 73 -1.77 9.16 4.68
CA LEU A 73 -2.56 10.24 5.28
C LEU A 73 -4.00 10.29 4.76
N ASP A 74 -4.26 9.88 3.52
CA ASP A 74 -5.63 9.78 2.98
C ASP A 74 -6.40 8.65 3.69
N TYR A 75 -5.74 7.51 3.96
CA TYR A 75 -6.35 6.41 4.73
C TYR A 75 -6.61 6.82 6.18
N ILE A 76 -5.67 7.49 6.82
CA ILE A 76 -5.86 7.99 8.18
C ILE A 76 -7.05 8.95 8.24
N ALA A 77 -7.13 9.90 7.32
CA ALA A 77 -8.21 10.87 7.28
C ALA A 77 -9.60 10.24 7.03
N ALA A 78 -9.65 9.16 6.26
CA ALA A 78 -10.90 8.48 5.92
C ALA A 78 -11.35 7.44 6.95
N LEU A 79 -10.40 6.76 7.61
CA LEU A 79 -10.67 5.61 8.49
C LEU A 79 -10.63 5.97 9.98
N CYS A 80 -9.94 7.04 10.35
CA CYS A 80 -9.66 7.39 11.73
C CYS A 80 -10.14 8.80 12.07
N THR A 81 -10.35 9.03 13.37
CA THR A 81 -10.54 10.37 13.97
C THR A 81 -9.42 10.69 14.95
N ASP A 82 -9.30 11.93 15.35
CA ASP A 82 -8.39 12.39 16.41
C ASP A 82 -6.93 12.00 16.17
N PHE A 83 -6.49 12.00 14.90
CA PHE A 83 -5.10 11.66 14.58
C PHE A 83 -4.14 12.70 15.11
N GLN A 84 -3.22 12.25 15.95
CA GLN A 84 -2.13 13.04 16.51
C GLN A 84 -0.80 12.46 16.01
N GLU A 85 -0.17 13.12 15.05
CA GLU A 85 1.14 12.70 14.53
C GLU A 85 2.23 12.89 15.58
N LEU A 86 3.12 11.88 15.71
CA LEU A 86 4.23 11.86 16.66
C LEU A 86 5.56 11.80 15.94
N HIS A 87 6.23 12.93 15.86
CA HIS A 87 7.47 13.12 15.12
C HIS A 87 8.74 12.66 15.85
N GLY A 88 9.77 12.34 15.06
CA GLY A 88 11.14 12.09 15.51
C GLY A 88 11.39 10.72 16.14
N ASP A 89 12.64 10.27 16.03
CA ASP A 89 13.10 8.97 16.53
C ASP A 89 13.66 9.01 17.96
N ARG A 90 13.80 10.18 18.55
CA ARG A 90 14.44 10.42 19.87
C ARG A 90 15.94 10.03 19.88
N HIS A 91 16.56 9.99 18.71
CA HIS A 91 17.96 9.62 18.57
C HIS A 91 18.73 10.58 17.64
N TYR A 92 18.26 10.75 16.40
CA TYR A 92 18.91 11.60 15.40
C TYR A 92 17.98 12.71 14.86
N GLY A 93 16.76 12.36 14.44
CA GLY A 93 15.89 13.33 13.82
C GLY A 93 14.50 12.79 13.47
N ASP A 94 13.84 13.51 12.58
CA ASP A 94 12.56 13.06 11.99
C ASP A 94 12.73 12.65 10.53
N ASP A 95 11.87 11.76 10.06
CA ASP A 95 11.78 11.36 8.67
C ASP A 95 10.34 11.42 8.18
N HIS A 96 10.09 12.30 7.24
CA HIS A 96 8.75 12.52 6.67
C HIS A 96 8.29 11.40 5.71
N ALA A 97 9.15 10.45 5.35
CA ALA A 97 8.76 9.29 4.55
C ALA A 97 7.96 8.26 5.36
N ILE A 98 8.06 8.30 6.71
CA ILE A 98 7.15 7.58 7.60
C ILE A 98 6.34 8.60 8.39
N VAL A 99 5.03 8.43 8.39
CA VAL A 99 4.08 9.11 9.26
C VAL A 99 3.54 8.12 10.27
N GLY A 100 3.26 8.58 11.47
CA GLY A 100 2.65 7.72 12.48
C GLY A 100 2.30 8.49 13.73
N GLY A 101 1.40 7.92 14.50
CA GLY A 101 0.88 8.57 15.71
C GLY A 101 -0.29 7.80 16.32
N LEU A 102 -0.98 8.49 17.23
CA LEU A 102 -2.19 8.02 17.87
C LEU A 102 -3.42 8.42 17.05
N ALA A 103 -4.41 7.56 16.97
CA ALA A 103 -5.68 7.84 16.32
C ALA A 103 -6.82 7.07 16.99
N ARG A 104 -8.05 7.35 16.57
CA ARG A 104 -9.21 6.51 16.90
C ARG A 104 -9.74 5.84 15.65
N PHE A 105 -9.77 4.52 15.66
CA PHE A 105 -10.43 3.69 14.65
C PHE A 105 -11.71 3.12 15.26
N ASN A 106 -12.88 3.49 14.72
CA ASN A 106 -14.19 3.14 15.31
C ASN A 106 -14.33 3.47 16.81
N GLY A 107 -13.81 4.62 17.22
CA GLY A 107 -13.83 5.04 18.62
C GLY A 107 -12.75 4.42 19.52
N GLN A 108 -12.08 3.36 19.06
CA GLN A 108 -10.98 2.71 19.75
C GLN A 108 -9.64 3.39 19.48
N SER A 109 -8.84 3.59 20.52
CA SER A 109 -7.48 4.11 20.36
C SER A 109 -6.57 3.09 19.69
N VAL A 110 -5.84 3.53 18.68
CA VAL A 110 -4.88 2.72 17.92
C VAL A 110 -3.60 3.52 17.68
N VAL A 111 -2.51 2.83 17.39
CA VAL A 111 -1.32 3.42 16.78
C VAL A 111 -1.38 3.18 15.28
N VAL A 112 -1.18 4.22 14.49
CA VAL A 112 -1.11 4.11 13.02
C VAL A 112 0.29 4.48 12.58
N ILE A 113 0.87 3.68 11.68
CA ILE A 113 2.20 3.89 11.09
C ILE A 113 2.09 3.64 9.59
N GLY A 114 2.72 4.45 8.75
CA GLY A 114 2.72 4.15 7.33
C GLY A 114 3.73 4.96 6.52
N HIS A 115 4.01 4.47 5.35
CA HIS A 115 4.83 5.19 4.38
C HIS A 115 4.01 6.30 3.73
N GLN A 116 4.62 7.46 3.55
CA GLN A 116 3.99 8.61 2.92
C GLN A 116 4.81 9.07 1.72
N LYS A 117 4.16 9.08 0.57
CA LYS A 117 4.68 9.70 -0.66
C LYS A 117 4.14 11.11 -0.83
N GLY A 118 4.80 11.92 -1.64
CA GLY A 118 4.35 13.26 -2.00
C GLY A 118 3.55 13.28 -3.30
N ARG A 119 2.59 14.21 -3.43
CA ARG A 119 1.83 14.39 -4.67
C ARG A 119 2.50 15.33 -5.66
N ASP A 120 3.09 16.41 -5.19
CA ASP A 120 3.87 17.34 -6.00
C ASP A 120 5.39 17.18 -5.78
N THR A 121 6.19 17.88 -6.56
CA THR A 121 7.65 17.78 -6.52
C THR A 121 8.22 18.15 -5.13
N LYS A 122 7.68 19.20 -4.49
CA LYS A 122 8.14 19.66 -3.17
C LYS A 122 7.86 18.61 -2.10
N GLU A 123 6.65 18.06 -2.08
CA GLU A 123 6.27 16.99 -1.17
C GLU A 123 7.05 15.69 -1.44
N LYS A 124 7.27 15.33 -2.72
CA LYS A 124 8.09 14.16 -3.07
C LYS A 124 9.52 14.27 -2.51
N ILE A 125 10.15 15.44 -2.65
CA ILE A 125 11.49 15.70 -2.11
C ILE A 125 11.45 15.64 -0.57
N ARG A 126 10.50 16.31 0.07
CA ARG A 126 10.34 16.31 1.52
C ARG A 126 10.17 14.92 2.10
N ARG A 127 9.42 14.07 1.41
CA ARG A 127 9.12 12.69 1.78
C ARG A 127 10.12 11.67 1.22
N ASN A 128 11.23 12.16 0.67
CA ASN A 128 12.26 11.33 0.05
C ASN A 128 11.69 10.26 -0.90
N PHE A 129 10.67 10.64 -1.70
CA PHE A 129 9.96 9.75 -2.63
C PHE A 129 9.35 8.50 -1.97
N GLY A 130 9.04 8.56 -0.70
CA GLY A 130 8.52 7.44 0.09
C GLY A 130 9.59 6.42 0.48
N MET A 131 10.88 6.78 0.41
CA MET A 131 12.00 5.95 0.83
C MET A 131 12.46 6.35 2.23
N PRO A 132 12.15 5.61 3.29
CA PRO A 132 12.53 5.97 4.65
C PRO A 132 14.04 5.86 4.88
N ARG A 133 14.52 6.76 5.73
CA ARG A 133 15.85 6.75 6.33
C ARG A 133 15.82 6.00 7.67
N PRO A 134 16.98 5.70 8.29
CA PRO A 134 17.04 4.98 9.57
C PRO A 134 16.15 5.61 10.67
N GLU A 135 16.12 6.94 10.73
CA GLU A 135 15.31 7.67 11.70
C GLU A 135 13.80 7.47 11.51
N GLY A 136 13.33 7.19 10.29
CA GLY A 136 11.94 6.82 10.02
C GLY A 136 11.59 5.46 10.63
N TYR A 137 12.45 4.47 10.45
CA TYR A 137 12.26 3.14 11.02
C TYR A 137 12.39 3.15 12.55
N ARG A 138 13.32 3.92 13.11
CA ARG A 138 13.42 4.10 14.58
C ARG A 138 12.21 4.84 15.15
N LYS A 139 11.64 5.82 14.41
CA LYS A 139 10.37 6.44 14.78
C LYS A 139 9.24 5.40 14.81
N ALA A 140 9.13 4.56 13.78
CA ALA A 140 8.15 3.48 13.75
C ALA A 140 8.31 2.53 14.95
N LEU A 141 9.53 2.11 15.27
CA LEU A 141 9.82 1.28 16.44
C LEU A 141 9.39 1.94 17.75
N ARG A 142 9.70 3.23 17.92
CA ARG A 142 9.27 3.99 19.09
C ARG A 142 7.75 3.99 19.25
N LEU A 143 7.01 4.12 18.14
CA LEU A 143 5.56 4.06 18.14
C LEU A 143 5.02 2.66 18.44
N MET A 144 5.68 1.61 17.96
CA MET A 144 5.36 0.22 18.30
C MET A 144 5.52 -0.04 19.82
N HIS A 145 6.61 0.41 20.41
CA HIS A 145 6.80 0.31 21.87
C HIS A 145 5.79 1.16 22.65
N LEU A 146 5.39 2.32 22.11
CA LEU A 146 4.30 3.11 22.70
C LEU A 146 2.99 2.32 22.66
N ALA A 147 2.67 1.67 21.54
CA ALA A 147 1.50 0.85 21.39
C ALA A 147 1.48 -0.28 22.41
N GLU A 148 2.58 -1.01 22.56
CA GLU A 148 2.70 -2.08 23.55
C GLU A 148 2.50 -1.59 24.99
N LYS A 149 3.20 -0.48 25.35
CA LYS A 149 3.08 0.11 26.69
C LYS A 149 1.65 0.46 27.07
N PHE A 150 0.86 0.95 26.14
CA PHE A 150 -0.53 1.36 26.36
C PHE A 150 -1.56 0.31 25.89
N ARG A 151 -1.10 -0.86 25.46
CA ARG A 151 -1.93 -1.98 24.96
C ARG A 151 -2.84 -1.55 23.80
N LEU A 152 -2.30 -0.75 22.88
CA LEU A 152 -3.00 -0.27 21.70
C LEU A 152 -2.68 -1.16 20.50
N PRO A 153 -3.66 -1.53 19.66
CA PRO A 153 -3.38 -2.18 18.39
C PRO A 153 -2.58 -1.27 17.46
N VAL A 154 -1.82 -1.88 16.57
CA VAL A 154 -1.05 -1.19 15.52
C VAL A 154 -1.64 -1.48 14.16
N LEU A 155 -1.96 -0.43 13.40
CA LEU A 155 -2.33 -0.48 12.00
C LEU A 155 -1.18 0.05 11.17
N THR A 156 -0.68 -0.72 10.19
CA THR A 156 0.37 -0.22 9.30
C THR A 156 -0.08 -0.14 7.85
N PHE A 157 0.34 0.92 7.14
CA PHE A 157 0.09 1.14 5.72
C PHE A 157 1.40 1.20 4.95
N VAL A 158 1.61 0.23 4.06
CA VAL A 158 2.87 0.03 3.34
C VAL A 158 2.75 0.58 1.93
N ASP A 159 3.58 1.59 1.61
CA ASP A 159 3.70 2.16 0.26
C ASP A 159 5.08 2.78 0.05
N THR A 160 6.07 1.97 -0.24
CA THR A 160 7.46 2.39 -0.45
C THR A 160 8.12 1.61 -1.59
N PRO A 161 8.93 2.26 -2.43
CA PRO A 161 9.79 1.55 -3.38
C PRO A 161 10.94 0.79 -2.69
N GLY A 162 11.21 1.10 -1.41
CA GLY A 162 12.27 0.51 -0.60
C GLY A 162 12.86 1.51 0.41
N ALA A 163 13.79 1.06 1.21
CA ALA A 163 14.54 1.92 2.11
C ALA A 163 15.51 2.82 1.33
N TYR A 164 15.78 4.02 1.84
CA TYR A 164 16.74 4.94 1.22
C TYR A 164 18.15 4.33 1.19
N PRO A 165 18.81 4.21 0.01
CA PRO A 165 20.09 3.52 -0.13
C PRO A 165 21.32 4.45 -0.08
N GLY A 166 21.13 5.72 0.32
CA GLY A 166 22.21 6.72 0.29
C GLY A 166 23.21 6.56 1.43
N ILE A 167 24.38 7.20 1.27
CA ILE A 167 25.50 7.17 2.25
C ILE A 167 25.01 7.51 3.65
N GLY A 168 24.24 8.58 3.82
CA GLY A 168 23.71 8.96 5.13
C GLY A 168 22.78 7.93 5.78
N ALA A 169 22.18 7.01 5.03
CA ALA A 169 21.45 5.88 5.59
C ALA A 169 22.40 4.80 6.11
N GLU A 170 23.46 4.51 5.36
CA GLU A 170 24.52 3.58 5.79
C GLU A 170 25.22 4.08 7.07
N GLU A 171 25.63 5.34 7.09
CA GLU A 171 26.27 5.99 8.26
C GLU A 171 25.42 5.94 9.52
N ARG A 172 24.09 5.92 9.38
CA ARG A 172 23.13 5.89 10.50
C ARG A 172 22.46 4.54 10.71
N ASN A 173 23.08 3.45 10.20
CA ASN A 173 22.69 2.06 10.42
C ASN A 173 21.29 1.70 9.89
N GLN A 174 21.07 1.87 8.57
CA GLN A 174 19.80 1.51 7.90
C GLN A 174 19.41 0.05 8.11
N SER A 175 20.37 -0.88 7.94
CA SER A 175 20.11 -2.30 8.09
C SER A 175 19.78 -2.70 9.53
N GLU A 176 20.44 -2.10 10.53
CA GLU A 176 20.11 -2.31 11.95
C GLU A 176 18.70 -1.79 12.27
N ALA A 177 18.36 -0.58 11.82
CA ALA A 177 17.04 0.00 12.07
C ALA A 177 15.90 -0.86 11.47
N ILE A 178 16.10 -1.42 10.28
CA ILE A 178 15.16 -2.34 9.64
C ILE A 178 15.12 -3.68 10.39
N GLY A 179 16.27 -4.30 10.62
CA GLY A 179 16.38 -5.61 11.27
C GLY A 179 15.79 -5.60 12.68
N LYS A 180 16.02 -4.52 13.44
CA LYS A 180 15.44 -4.35 14.76
C LYS A 180 13.91 -4.26 14.73
N ASN A 181 13.33 -3.52 13.77
CA ASN A 181 11.90 -3.47 13.61
C ASN A 181 11.30 -4.86 13.31
N LEU A 182 11.92 -5.65 12.43
CA LEU A 182 11.49 -7.02 12.15
C LEU A 182 11.46 -7.86 13.44
N TYR A 183 12.55 -7.81 14.20
CA TYR A 183 12.68 -8.57 15.45
C TYR A 183 11.65 -8.13 16.51
N GLU A 184 11.46 -6.82 16.69
CA GLU A 184 10.51 -6.30 17.69
C GLU A 184 9.05 -6.56 17.30
N LEU A 185 8.70 -6.46 16.02
CA LEU A 185 7.36 -6.77 15.52
C LEU A 185 6.95 -8.23 15.81
N THR A 186 7.89 -9.18 15.75
CA THR A 186 7.58 -10.58 16.06
C THR A 186 7.18 -10.79 17.52
N LYS A 187 7.62 -9.94 18.43
CA LYS A 187 7.42 -10.03 19.86
C LYS A 187 6.36 -9.08 20.42
N LEU A 188 5.90 -8.13 19.63
CA LEU A 188 5.02 -7.07 20.07
C LEU A 188 3.71 -7.64 20.63
N ARG A 189 3.42 -7.35 21.89
CA ARG A 189 2.34 -7.96 22.69
C ARG A 189 0.98 -7.30 22.47
N VAL A 190 0.76 -6.74 21.29
CA VAL A 190 -0.50 -6.13 20.84
C VAL A 190 -0.80 -6.59 19.42
N PRO A 191 -2.07 -6.55 18.97
CA PRO A 191 -2.43 -6.82 17.60
C PRO A 191 -1.72 -5.90 16.61
N VAL A 192 -1.18 -6.48 15.54
CA VAL A 192 -0.53 -5.75 14.43
C VAL A 192 -1.17 -6.17 13.13
N ILE A 193 -1.80 -5.22 12.44
CA ILE A 193 -2.43 -5.45 11.14
C ILE A 193 -1.75 -4.59 10.09
N CYS A 194 -1.17 -5.24 9.09
CA CYS A 194 -0.42 -4.60 8.02
C CYS A 194 -1.23 -4.60 6.73
N THR A 195 -1.20 -3.51 5.98
CA THR A 195 -1.86 -3.39 4.68
C THR A 195 -0.93 -2.78 3.65
N VAL A 196 -0.62 -3.51 2.58
CA VAL A 196 0.11 -2.98 1.42
C VAL A 196 -0.88 -2.24 0.54
N ILE A 197 -0.74 -0.92 0.47
CA ILE A 197 -1.69 -0.01 -0.20
C ILE A 197 -1.22 0.46 -1.59
N GLY A 198 0.04 0.27 -1.92
CA GLY A 198 0.66 0.63 -3.19
C GLY A 198 1.79 -0.32 -3.52
N GLU A 199 3.03 0.12 -3.44
CA GLU A 199 4.19 -0.76 -3.61
C GLU A 199 4.86 -1.10 -2.28
N GLY A 200 5.10 -2.39 -2.05
CA GLY A 200 5.82 -2.90 -0.87
C GLY A 200 7.22 -3.33 -1.26
N GLY A 201 8.19 -2.39 -1.23
CA GLY A 201 9.55 -2.64 -1.70
C GLY A 201 10.50 -3.11 -0.60
N SER A 202 11.03 -4.34 -0.74
CA SER A 202 12.21 -4.85 -0.02
C SER A 202 12.10 -4.75 1.52
N GLY A 203 13.25 -4.68 2.19
CA GLY A 203 13.36 -4.49 3.64
C GLY A 203 12.69 -3.21 4.14
N GLY A 204 12.58 -2.19 3.27
CA GLY A 204 11.86 -0.96 3.60
C GLY A 204 10.40 -1.19 3.92
N ALA A 205 9.74 -2.03 3.15
CA ALA A 205 8.37 -2.45 3.41
C ALA A 205 8.28 -3.40 4.61
N LEU A 206 9.16 -4.40 4.67
CA LEU A 206 9.18 -5.40 5.75
C LEU A 206 9.29 -4.76 7.14
N ALA A 207 10.04 -3.67 7.28
CA ALA A 207 10.30 -3.01 8.56
C ALA A 207 9.03 -2.52 9.29
N ILE A 208 7.88 -2.48 8.61
CA ILE A 208 6.57 -2.19 9.21
C ILE A 208 5.48 -3.18 8.75
N ALA A 209 5.86 -4.34 8.19
CA ALA A 209 4.91 -5.28 7.58
C ALA A 209 4.98 -6.70 8.17
N VAL A 210 5.50 -6.86 9.37
CA VAL A 210 5.45 -8.11 10.14
C VAL A 210 4.33 -8.00 11.18
N GLY A 211 3.26 -8.79 11.00
CA GLY A 211 2.07 -8.68 11.86
C GLY A 211 1.26 -9.96 11.96
N ASP A 212 0.17 -9.87 12.70
CA ASP A 212 -0.81 -10.94 12.85
C ASP A 212 -1.60 -11.16 11.56
N TYR A 213 -1.80 -10.08 10.80
CA TYR A 213 -2.39 -10.09 9.48
C TYR A 213 -1.58 -9.21 8.53
N VAL A 214 -1.40 -9.69 7.30
CA VAL A 214 -0.84 -8.92 6.18
C VAL A 214 -1.84 -8.92 5.04
N ASN A 215 -2.41 -7.77 4.77
CA ASN A 215 -3.36 -7.53 3.70
C ASN A 215 -2.68 -6.86 2.51
N MET A 216 -3.24 -7.03 1.33
CA MET A 216 -2.85 -6.27 0.15
C MET A 216 -4.08 -5.74 -0.57
N LEU A 217 -4.00 -4.52 -1.10
CA LEU A 217 -4.97 -4.06 -2.09
C LEU A 217 -4.75 -4.84 -3.40
N GLN A 218 -5.83 -5.04 -4.16
CA GLN A 218 -5.86 -5.89 -5.36
C GLN A 218 -4.76 -5.55 -6.38
N TYR A 219 -4.51 -4.26 -6.61
CA TYR A 219 -3.51 -3.78 -7.56
C TYR A 219 -2.28 -3.18 -6.87
N SER A 220 -1.98 -3.62 -5.65
CA SER A 220 -0.71 -3.38 -4.99
C SER A 220 0.32 -4.44 -5.36
N THR A 221 1.59 -4.16 -5.08
CA THR A 221 2.70 -5.10 -5.30
C THR A 221 3.53 -5.26 -4.03
N TYR A 222 4.08 -6.45 -3.83
CA TYR A 222 4.97 -6.69 -2.70
C TYR A 222 6.14 -7.59 -3.17
N SER A 223 7.37 -7.08 -3.09
CA SER A 223 8.53 -7.74 -3.66
C SER A 223 9.84 -7.35 -2.98
N VAL A 224 10.85 -8.22 -3.11
CA VAL A 224 12.20 -7.96 -2.60
C VAL A 224 12.92 -6.86 -3.39
N ILE A 225 12.58 -6.67 -4.65
CA ILE A 225 13.20 -5.72 -5.57
C ILE A 225 12.17 -5.25 -6.61
N SER A 226 12.35 -4.05 -7.17
CA SER A 226 11.52 -3.60 -8.29
C SER A 226 11.74 -4.44 -9.55
N PRO A 227 10.74 -4.60 -10.43
CA PRO A 227 10.91 -5.29 -11.71
C PRO A 227 12.07 -4.73 -12.55
N GLU A 228 12.22 -3.41 -12.57
CA GLU A 228 13.28 -2.70 -13.27
C GLU A 228 14.68 -3.03 -12.69
N GLY A 229 14.78 -3.04 -11.35
CA GLY A 229 16.00 -3.41 -10.64
C GLY A 229 16.38 -4.88 -10.88
N CYS A 230 15.42 -5.78 -10.80
CA CYS A 230 15.61 -7.20 -11.10
C CYS A 230 16.09 -7.39 -12.56
N ALA A 231 15.44 -6.76 -13.51
CA ALA A 231 15.81 -6.82 -14.91
C ALA A 231 17.23 -6.30 -15.17
N SER A 232 17.57 -5.18 -14.54
CA SER A 232 18.92 -4.58 -14.66
C SER A 232 20.02 -5.49 -14.10
N ILE A 233 19.76 -6.21 -13.01
CA ILE A 233 20.73 -7.13 -12.40
C ILE A 233 20.86 -8.41 -13.24
N LEU A 234 19.74 -9.06 -13.61
CA LEU A 234 19.76 -10.37 -14.26
C LEU A 234 20.02 -10.28 -15.78
N TRP A 235 19.43 -9.33 -16.46
CA TRP A 235 19.52 -9.22 -17.91
C TRP A 235 20.33 -8.03 -18.41
N LYS A 236 20.88 -7.20 -17.49
CA LYS A 236 21.65 -6.00 -17.80
C LYS A 236 20.90 -4.94 -18.62
N THR A 237 19.56 -5.02 -18.61
CA THR A 237 18.67 -4.04 -19.25
C THR A 237 17.36 -3.90 -18.49
N ALA A 238 16.86 -2.66 -18.34
CA ALA A 238 15.56 -2.39 -17.75
C ALA A 238 14.37 -2.75 -18.69
N GLU A 239 14.62 -2.95 -19.99
CA GLU A 239 13.57 -3.32 -20.96
C GLU A 239 12.89 -4.65 -20.63
N LYS A 240 13.56 -5.53 -19.88
CA LYS A 240 13.04 -6.81 -19.39
C LYS A 240 12.22 -6.69 -18.09
N ALA A 241 11.83 -5.49 -17.66
CA ALA A 241 11.04 -5.30 -16.45
C ALA A 241 9.70 -6.04 -16.47
N ALA A 242 9.05 -6.18 -17.64
CA ALA A 242 7.81 -6.93 -17.76
C ALA A 242 8.01 -8.43 -17.49
N ASP A 243 9.08 -9.02 -18.03
CA ASP A 243 9.44 -10.42 -17.79
C ASP A 243 9.81 -10.63 -16.31
N ALA A 244 10.55 -9.68 -15.72
CA ALA A 244 10.89 -9.70 -14.30
C ALA A 244 9.64 -9.62 -13.41
N ALA A 245 8.68 -8.75 -13.70
CA ALA A 245 7.44 -8.64 -12.94
C ALA A 245 6.65 -9.96 -12.95
N ALA A 246 6.60 -10.64 -14.10
CA ALA A 246 5.92 -11.93 -14.22
C ALA A 246 6.65 -13.03 -13.43
N ALA A 247 7.99 -13.07 -13.51
CA ALA A 247 8.80 -14.10 -12.85
C ALA A 247 8.84 -13.93 -11.31
N LEU A 248 8.89 -12.70 -10.81
CA LEU A 248 8.95 -12.40 -9.38
C LEU A 248 7.66 -12.73 -8.61
N GLY A 249 6.51 -12.83 -9.30
CA GLY A 249 5.23 -13.18 -8.67
C GLY A 249 4.74 -12.15 -7.64
N ILE A 250 4.90 -10.85 -7.93
CA ILE A 250 4.73 -9.72 -7.01
C ILE A 250 3.29 -9.30 -6.74
N THR A 251 2.32 -9.89 -7.41
CA THR A 251 0.90 -9.48 -7.35
C THR A 251 0.16 -10.08 -6.16
N ALA A 252 -0.88 -9.39 -5.71
CA ALA A 252 -1.63 -9.75 -4.50
C ALA A 252 -2.22 -11.17 -4.58
N ASP A 253 -2.81 -11.55 -5.70
CA ASP A 253 -3.38 -12.88 -5.95
C ASP A 253 -2.33 -13.99 -5.90
N ARG A 254 -1.14 -13.71 -6.44
CA ARG A 254 -0.03 -14.67 -6.43
C ARG A 254 0.51 -14.88 -5.02
N LEU A 255 0.69 -13.80 -4.27
CA LEU A 255 1.20 -13.85 -2.90
C LEU A 255 0.19 -14.46 -1.93
N GLN A 256 -1.11 -14.26 -2.15
CA GLN A 256 -2.15 -14.95 -1.39
C GLN A 256 -2.13 -16.46 -1.62
N LYS A 257 -1.97 -16.92 -2.88
CA LYS A 257 -1.83 -18.35 -3.20
C LYS A 257 -0.59 -18.99 -2.57
N LEU A 258 0.43 -18.20 -2.28
CA LEU A 258 1.66 -18.65 -1.59
C LEU A 258 1.55 -18.53 -0.06
N ASN A 259 0.39 -18.13 0.48
CA ASN A 259 0.14 -17.88 1.90
C ASN A 259 1.04 -16.81 2.54
N LEU A 260 1.58 -15.90 1.73
CA LEU A 260 2.36 -14.75 2.20
C LEU A 260 1.48 -13.57 2.60
N VAL A 261 0.24 -13.53 2.08
CA VAL A 261 -0.78 -12.51 2.31
C VAL A 261 -2.07 -13.17 2.76
N ASP A 262 -2.66 -12.66 3.83
CA ASP A 262 -3.88 -13.24 4.44
C ASP A 262 -5.14 -12.84 3.66
N LYS A 263 -5.22 -11.57 3.24
CA LYS A 263 -6.40 -11.05 2.54
C LYS A 263 -6.04 -10.14 1.40
N VAL A 264 -6.62 -10.39 0.23
CA VAL A 264 -6.64 -9.42 -0.87
C VAL A 264 -7.93 -8.61 -0.77
N ILE A 265 -7.79 -7.28 -0.74
CA ILE A 265 -8.90 -6.33 -0.67
C ILE A 265 -9.16 -5.83 -2.08
N GLU A 266 -10.32 -6.15 -2.61
CA GLU A 266 -10.74 -5.73 -3.96
C GLU A 266 -10.78 -4.21 -4.07
N GLU A 267 -10.19 -3.68 -5.14
CA GLU A 267 -10.27 -2.27 -5.47
C GLU A 267 -11.51 -1.95 -6.31
N PRO A 268 -11.99 -0.71 -6.28
CA PRO A 268 -13.00 -0.25 -7.22
C PRO A 268 -12.57 -0.45 -8.68
N LEU A 269 -13.53 -0.52 -9.58
CA LEU A 269 -13.25 -0.64 -11.01
C LEU A 269 -12.34 0.51 -11.49
N GLY A 270 -11.22 0.17 -12.09
CA GLY A 270 -10.21 1.14 -12.52
C GLY A 270 -9.17 1.48 -11.44
N GLY A 271 -9.21 0.85 -10.26
CA GLY A 271 -8.21 0.99 -9.20
C GLY A 271 -8.60 1.89 -8.02
N ALA A 272 -7.78 1.88 -7.01
CA ALA A 272 -7.98 2.58 -5.72
C ALA A 272 -8.27 4.09 -5.86
N HIS A 273 -7.75 4.71 -6.89
CA HIS A 273 -7.88 6.15 -7.15
C HIS A 273 -9.16 6.55 -7.87
N ARG A 274 -10.00 5.59 -8.28
CA ARG A 274 -11.25 5.88 -9.01
C ARG A 274 -12.44 6.10 -8.08
N ASP A 275 -12.46 5.41 -6.92
CA ASP A 275 -13.52 5.53 -5.93
C ASP A 275 -12.96 5.33 -4.51
N TYR A 276 -12.52 6.44 -3.90
CA TYR A 276 -11.98 6.43 -2.54
C TYR A 276 -13.01 5.95 -1.50
N PRO A 277 -14.25 6.46 -1.48
CA PRO A 277 -15.26 6.03 -0.50
C PRO A 277 -15.50 4.51 -0.51
N GLU A 278 -15.66 3.92 -1.68
CA GLU A 278 -15.89 2.47 -1.79
C GLU A 278 -14.66 1.67 -1.35
N LEU A 279 -13.45 2.10 -1.73
CA LEU A 279 -12.21 1.47 -1.26
C LEU A 279 -12.11 1.51 0.27
N MET A 280 -12.33 2.69 0.87
CA MET A 280 -12.22 2.87 2.32
C MET A 280 -13.23 2.04 3.07
N LYS A 281 -14.46 1.92 2.54
CA LYS A 281 -15.50 1.05 3.10
C LYS A 281 -15.07 -0.42 3.15
N ARG A 282 -14.51 -0.93 2.03
CA ARG A 282 -14.03 -2.34 1.94
C ARG A 282 -12.88 -2.58 2.90
N LEU A 283 -11.87 -1.71 2.89
CA LEU A 283 -10.72 -1.82 3.79
C LEU A 283 -11.15 -1.75 5.25
N LYS A 284 -12.02 -0.79 5.60
CA LYS A 284 -12.53 -0.62 6.96
C LYS A 284 -13.15 -1.90 7.49
N ALA A 285 -14.02 -2.55 6.72
CA ALA A 285 -14.66 -3.80 7.13
C ALA A 285 -13.65 -4.92 7.43
N VAL A 286 -12.61 -5.05 6.62
CA VAL A 286 -11.54 -6.05 6.84
C VAL A 286 -10.75 -5.74 8.11
N LEU A 287 -10.35 -4.48 8.31
CA LEU A 287 -9.62 -4.07 9.51
C LEU A 287 -10.44 -4.26 10.79
N GLU A 288 -11.74 -3.95 10.76
CA GLU A 288 -12.66 -4.16 11.90
C GLU A 288 -12.74 -5.65 12.30
N GLU A 289 -12.93 -6.53 11.32
CA GLU A 289 -12.99 -7.98 11.54
C GLU A 289 -11.69 -8.51 12.14
N GLN A 290 -10.56 -8.16 11.54
CA GLN A 290 -9.24 -8.63 11.97
C GLN A 290 -8.84 -8.10 13.35
N LEU A 291 -9.12 -6.82 13.63
CA LEU A 291 -8.88 -6.22 14.95
C LEU A 291 -9.67 -6.95 16.03
N ARG A 292 -10.97 -7.15 15.83
CA ARG A 292 -11.81 -7.87 16.76
C ARG A 292 -11.26 -9.26 17.01
N THR A 293 -10.97 -10.02 15.94
CA THR A 293 -10.46 -11.39 16.07
C THR A 293 -9.14 -11.44 16.83
N ALA A 294 -8.22 -10.52 16.55
CA ALA A 294 -6.91 -10.48 17.19
C ALA A 294 -6.98 -10.04 18.67
N GLN A 295 -7.94 -9.17 19.01
CA GLN A 295 -8.12 -8.68 20.39
C GLN A 295 -8.84 -9.69 21.30
N ASP A 296 -9.68 -10.56 20.72
CA ASP A 296 -10.35 -11.63 21.46
C ASP A 296 -9.38 -12.77 21.85
N MET A 297 -8.16 -12.81 21.28
CA MET A 297 -7.15 -13.82 21.61
C MET A 297 -6.35 -13.43 22.85
N PRO A 298 -6.02 -14.40 23.73
CA PRO A 298 -4.97 -14.22 24.73
C PRO A 298 -3.65 -13.84 24.07
N VAL A 299 -2.87 -12.97 24.72
CA VAL A 299 -1.61 -12.43 24.13
C VAL A 299 -0.63 -13.55 23.74
N GLU A 300 -0.51 -14.60 24.56
CA GLU A 300 0.40 -15.71 24.26
C GLU A 300 -0.04 -16.51 23.01
N GLU A 301 -1.34 -16.67 22.83
CA GLU A 301 -1.90 -17.29 21.61
C GLU A 301 -1.66 -16.41 20.38
N LEU A 302 -1.86 -15.09 20.50
CA LEU A 302 -1.58 -14.13 19.43
C LEU A 302 -0.11 -14.21 18.99
N LEU A 303 0.83 -14.26 19.94
CA LEU A 303 2.26 -14.36 19.64
C LEU A 303 2.63 -15.70 18.99
N THR A 304 2.07 -16.81 19.51
CA THR A 304 2.28 -18.15 18.94
C THR A 304 1.77 -18.19 17.50
N ARG A 305 0.56 -17.72 17.25
CA ARG A 305 -0.03 -17.67 15.90
C ARG A 305 0.83 -16.82 14.94
N ARG A 306 1.32 -15.65 15.39
CA ARG A 306 2.21 -14.80 14.60
C ARG A 306 3.52 -15.52 14.26
N PHE A 307 4.12 -16.19 15.22
CA PHE A 307 5.34 -16.98 15.02
C PHE A 307 5.11 -18.13 14.05
N ASP A 308 4.08 -18.95 14.26
CA ASP A 308 3.76 -20.11 13.41
C ASP A 308 3.48 -19.67 11.98
N ARG A 309 2.77 -18.55 11.80
CA ARG A 309 2.53 -17.95 10.48
C ARG A 309 3.84 -17.63 9.75
N ILE A 310 4.81 -17.03 10.42
CA ILE A 310 6.11 -16.67 9.83
C ILE A 310 6.90 -17.95 9.52
N MET A 311 6.90 -18.94 10.41
CA MET A 311 7.59 -20.21 10.22
C MET A 311 6.97 -21.08 9.12
N ALA A 312 5.71 -20.86 8.79
CA ALA A 312 5.01 -21.54 7.70
C ALA A 312 5.29 -20.96 6.31
N TYR A 313 6.07 -19.87 6.20
CA TYR A 313 6.41 -19.30 4.91
C TYR A 313 7.36 -20.20 4.12
N GLY A 314 7.06 -20.33 2.84
CA GLY A 314 7.83 -21.15 1.91
C GLY A 314 7.32 -22.60 1.84
N GLN A 315 7.03 -23.01 0.62
CA GLN A 315 6.68 -24.41 0.31
C GLN A 315 7.84 -25.02 -0.49
N PHE A 316 8.32 -26.17 -0.03
CA PHE A 316 9.34 -26.94 -0.74
C PHE A 316 8.95 -28.41 -0.73
N VAL A 317 9.44 -29.14 -1.73
CA VAL A 317 9.29 -30.59 -1.84
C VAL A 317 10.67 -31.18 -1.70
N GLU A 318 10.87 -32.00 -0.68
CA GLU A 318 12.08 -32.83 -0.59
C GLU A 318 12.01 -33.90 -1.67
N LYS A 319 13.09 -34.03 -2.46
CA LYS A 319 13.23 -35.05 -3.49
C LYS A 319 13.92 -36.30 -2.94
#